data_6dfd5f40664b39c9d633b5e4c46e297f
#
_entry.id   6dfd5f40664b39c9d633b5e4c46e297f
#
_cell.length_a   1.000
_cell.length_b   1.000
_cell.length_c   1.000
_cell.angle_alpha   90.00
_cell.angle_beta   90.00
_cell.angle_gamma   90.00
#
_symmetry.space_group_name_H-M   'P 1'
#
loop_
_entity.id
_entity.type
_entity.pdbx_description
1 polymer ?
#
loop_
_entity_poly.entity_id
_entity_poly.type
_entity_poly.pdbx_seq_one_letter_code
_entity_poly.pdbx_strand_id
1 'polypeptide(L)'
;MKTRIIIPARLKSSRFPNKLIKIINGKTLIEHVCLRAKKLKYDSLIVATDSLKIKDIIENIGVNVWYCQKKYSSGTERVAGLSSDLKFKKNDIVVNIQGDEYNFPLSAVNKIINDLRLSKKRIVSTVIYTTHDKKIINNKDSVKVVTDKNNNALYFSRSLIPYNSAHAHFIHLGIYAYKASLLEEYSSLVKSEFEDSESLEQLRFVYNNVPVHCIKIKSHNSISINSVNDLKLVKAGI
;
A
#
# COMPACT_ATOMS: atom_id res chain seq x y z
N MET A 1 -2.57 19.13 -11.36
CA MET A 1 -2.22 17.79 -10.90
C MET A 1 -1.88 17.89 -9.42
N LYS A 2 -2.80 17.44 -8.57
CA LYS A 2 -2.62 17.45 -7.10
C LYS A 2 -2.14 16.08 -6.63
N THR A 3 -1.43 16.05 -5.49
CA THR A 3 -1.00 14.82 -4.83
C THR A 3 -1.94 14.55 -3.66
N ARG A 4 -2.66 13.41 -3.71
CA ARG A 4 -3.63 12.97 -2.72
C ARG A 4 -3.10 11.74 -2.00
N ILE A 5 -2.82 11.82 -0.71
CA ILE A 5 -2.43 10.67 0.10
C ILE A 5 -3.69 10.09 0.74
N ILE A 6 -3.95 8.82 0.48
CA ILE A 6 -5.09 8.09 1.02
C ILE A 6 -4.58 6.89 1.81
N ILE A 7 -5.08 6.73 3.02
CA ILE A 7 -4.76 5.61 3.90
C ILE A 7 -6.04 4.81 4.11
N PRO A 8 -6.25 3.69 3.37
CA PRO A 8 -7.39 2.82 3.62
C PRO A 8 -7.22 2.13 4.98
N ALA A 9 -8.26 2.21 5.81
CA ALA A 9 -8.24 1.70 7.18
C ALA A 9 -9.55 0.99 7.51
N ARG A 10 -9.49 -0.33 7.74
CA ARG A 10 -10.63 -1.11 8.23
C ARG A 10 -10.34 -1.68 9.61
N LEU A 11 -11.35 -1.67 10.49
CA LEU A 11 -11.18 -2.23 11.83
C LEU A 11 -11.08 -3.76 11.81
N LYS A 12 -11.90 -4.40 10.97
CA LYS A 12 -11.92 -5.86 10.85
C LYS A 12 -10.70 -6.34 10.05
N SER A 13 -9.88 -7.17 10.67
CA SER A 13 -8.76 -7.87 10.06
C SER A 13 -8.83 -9.33 10.50
N SER A 14 -8.83 -10.28 9.55
CA SER A 14 -8.97 -11.72 9.83
C SER A 14 -7.76 -12.28 10.57
N ARG A 15 -6.53 -11.92 10.14
CA ARG A 15 -5.27 -12.44 10.72
C ARG A 15 -4.90 -11.81 12.05
N PHE A 16 -5.18 -10.53 12.23
CA PHE A 16 -4.88 -9.78 13.46
C PHE A 16 -6.00 -8.78 13.76
N PRO A 17 -7.03 -9.20 14.53
CA PRO A 17 -8.19 -8.35 14.82
C PRO A 17 -7.81 -7.03 15.47
N ASN A 18 -8.45 -5.95 15.01
CA ASN A 18 -8.26 -4.60 15.52
C ASN A 18 -6.81 -4.09 15.44
N LYS A 19 -5.98 -4.60 14.50
CA LYS A 19 -4.56 -4.26 14.42
C LYS A 19 -4.28 -2.76 14.33
N LEU A 20 -5.08 -2.01 13.57
CA LEU A 20 -4.86 -0.58 13.34
C LEU A 20 -5.01 0.29 14.59
N ILE A 21 -5.74 -0.19 15.59
CA ILE A 21 -5.93 0.51 16.87
C ILE A 21 -5.08 -0.08 18.01
N LYS A 22 -4.14 -0.99 17.71
CA LYS A 22 -3.18 -1.48 18.71
C LYS A 22 -2.16 -0.39 19.05
N ILE A 23 -1.87 -0.26 20.34
CA ILE A 23 -0.97 0.77 20.85
C ILE A 23 0.50 0.32 20.65
N ILE A 24 1.29 1.23 20.11
CA ILE A 24 2.73 1.17 19.92
C ILE A 24 3.30 2.45 20.51
N ASN A 25 4.09 2.38 21.55
CA ASN A 25 4.75 3.55 22.15
C ASN A 25 3.79 4.74 22.36
N GLY A 26 2.63 4.48 22.97
CA GLY A 26 1.64 5.51 23.36
C GLY A 26 0.69 5.95 22.26
N LYS A 27 0.81 5.48 21.00
CA LYS A 27 -0.08 5.81 19.88
C LYS A 27 -0.58 4.54 19.18
N THR A 28 -1.75 4.62 18.57
CA THR A 28 -2.23 3.51 17.74
C THR A 28 -1.40 3.36 16.47
N LEU A 29 -1.39 2.15 15.87
CA LEU A 29 -0.69 1.91 14.61
C LEU A 29 -1.13 2.90 13.52
N ILE A 30 -2.43 3.15 13.39
CA ILE A 30 -2.92 4.07 12.36
C ILE A 30 -2.48 5.52 12.61
N GLU A 31 -2.37 5.97 13.86
CA GLU A 31 -1.80 7.29 14.19
C GLU A 31 -0.34 7.38 13.74
N HIS A 32 0.47 6.34 13.98
CA HIS A 32 1.87 6.31 13.51
C HIS A 32 1.97 6.47 12.00
N VAL A 33 1.15 5.73 11.24
CA VAL A 33 1.13 5.81 9.77
C VAL A 33 0.71 7.21 9.32
N CYS A 34 -0.33 7.80 9.91
CA CYS A 34 -0.80 9.14 9.58
C CYS A 34 0.21 10.23 9.92
N LEU A 35 0.81 10.18 11.12
CA LEU A 35 1.83 11.15 11.54
C LEU A 35 3.09 11.07 10.66
N ARG A 36 3.43 9.87 10.17
CA ARG A 36 4.50 9.72 9.21
C ARG A 36 4.12 10.28 7.85
N ALA A 37 2.90 10.04 7.37
CA ALA A 37 2.39 10.57 6.11
C ALA A 37 2.32 12.11 6.11
N LYS A 38 2.03 12.74 7.25
CA LYS A 38 2.08 14.21 7.42
C LYS A 38 3.44 14.83 7.07
N LYS A 39 4.53 14.06 7.09
CA LYS A 39 5.88 14.52 6.74
C LYS A 39 6.13 14.57 5.21
N LEU A 40 5.21 14.03 4.41
CA LEU A 40 5.28 14.10 2.95
C LEU A 40 4.75 15.44 2.43
N LYS A 41 5.09 15.78 1.18
CA LYS A 41 4.49 16.92 0.48
C LYS A 41 3.22 16.44 -0.25
N TYR A 42 2.07 17.00 0.12
CA TYR A 42 0.76 16.63 -0.43
C TYR A 42 -0.21 17.81 -0.48
N ASP A 43 -1.26 17.68 -1.28
CA ASP A 43 -2.39 18.62 -1.33
C ASP A 43 -3.53 18.16 -0.40
N SER A 44 -3.68 16.85 -0.18
CA SER A 44 -4.61 16.30 0.82
C SER A 44 -4.11 14.97 1.38
N LEU A 45 -4.35 14.76 2.69
CA LEU A 45 -4.16 13.50 3.40
C LEU A 45 -5.49 13.09 4.00
N ILE A 46 -6.00 11.91 3.63
CA ILE A 46 -7.32 11.44 4.03
C ILE A 46 -7.23 9.98 4.45
N VAL A 47 -7.80 9.64 5.60
CA VAL A 47 -8.02 8.24 6.00
C VAL A 47 -9.40 7.79 5.52
N ALA A 48 -9.44 6.69 4.77
CA ALA A 48 -10.68 6.10 4.27
C ALA A 48 -11.11 4.92 5.15
N THR A 49 -12.20 5.05 5.92
CA THR A 49 -12.60 4.04 6.91
C THR A 49 -14.10 3.80 6.95
N ASP A 50 -14.48 2.60 7.42
CA ASP A 50 -15.85 2.19 7.78
C ASP A 50 -16.06 2.10 9.30
N SER A 51 -15.09 2.56 10.11
CA SER A 51 -15.11 2.48 11.56
C SER A 51 -15.17 3.86 12.19
N LEU A 52 -16.23 4.13 12.98
CA LEU A 52 -16.33 5.33 13.78
C LEU A 52 -15.16 5.46 14.76
N LYS A 53 -14.73 4.35 15.37
CA LYS A 53 -13.59 4.34 16.29
C LYS A 53 -12.29 4.80 15.63
N ILE A 54 -12.02 4.38 14.38
CA ILE A 54 -10.85 4.85 13.63
C ILE A 54 -11.05 6.32 13.25
N LYS A 55 -12.26 6.73 12.86
CA LYS A 55 -12.60 8.12 12.55
C LYS A 55 -12.25 9.03 13.72
N ASP A 56 -12.77 8.74 14.91
CA ASP A 56 -12.54 9.56 16.11
C ASP A 56 -11.04 9.69 16.44
N ILE A 57 -10.29 8.58 16.40
CA ILE A 57 -8.85 8.58 16.64
C ILE A 57 -8.12 9.51 15.64
N ILE A 58 -8.49 9.47 14.37
CA ILE A 58 -7.80 10.19 13.32
C ILE A 58 -8.16 11.66 13.26
N GLU A 59 -9.42 12.01 13.52
CA GLU A 59 -9.85 13.40 13.65
C GLU A 59 -9.16 14.10 14.82
N ASN A 60 -8.94 13.40 15.95
CA ASN A 60 -8.23 13.92 17.13
C ASN A 60 -6.76 14.32 16.84
N ILE A 61 -6.14 13.73 15.82
CA ILE A 61 -4.79 14.14 15.38
C ILE A 61 -4.80 15.11 14.19
N GLY A 62 -5.97 15.68 13.86
CA GLY A 62 -6.13 16.68 12.79
C GLY A 62 -5.85 16.13 11.39
N VAL A 63 -6.32 14.91 11.08
CA VAL A 63 -6.28 14.32 9.74
C VAL A 63 -7.70 14.14 9.24
N ASN A 64 -7.94 14.49 7.97
CA ASN A 64 -9.26 14.35 7.36
C ASN A 64 -9.66 12.87 7.24
N VAL A 65 -10.94 12.59 7.46
CA VAL A 65 -11.49 11.25 7.34
C VAL A 65 -12.63 11.25 6.30
N TRP A 66 -12.57 10.27 5.39
CA TRP A 66 -13.70 9.89 4.58
C TRP A 66 -14.31 8.64 5.21
N TYR A 67 -15.47 8.82 5.85
CA TYR A 67 -16.24 7.76 6.50
C TYR A 67 -17.28 7.22 5.53
N CYS A 68 -17.22 5.92 5.23
CA CYS A 68 -18.16 5.26 4.34
C CYS A 68 -18.43 3.82 4.79
N GLN A 69 -19.70 3.50 5.06
CA GLN A 69 -20.13 2.18 5.51
C GLN A 69 -20.18 1.13 4.40
N LYS A 70 -20.05 1.55 3.12
CA LYS A 70 -19.99 0.62 1.99
C LYS A 70 -18.84 -0.36 2.19
N LYS A 71 -19.12 -1.63 1.99
CA LYS A 71 -18.10 -2.68 2.02
C LYS A 71 -17.29 -2.64 0.74
N TYR A 72 -15.98 -2.65 0.87
CA TYR A 72 -15.01 -2.77 -0.21
C TYR A 72 -14.22 -4.05 -0.02
N SER A 73 -13.95 -4.78 -1.09
CA SER A 73 -13.22 -6.05 -1.04
C SER A 73 -11.73 -5.84 -0.77
N SER A 74 -11.19 -4.69 -1.20
CA SER A 74 -9.76 -4.37 -1.09
C SER A 74 -9.51 -2.92 -0.66
N GLY A 75 -8.24 -2.63 -0.31
CA GLY A 75 -7.77 -1.26 -0.03
C GLY A 75 -7.88 -0.38 -1.28
N THR A 76 -7.51 -0.88 -2.44
CA THR A 76 -7.58 -0.14 -3.71
C THR A 76 -9.02 0.18 -4.11
N GLU A 77 -9.96 -0.74 -3.93
CA GLU A 77 -11.39 -0.45 -4.17
C GLU A 77 -11.92 0.68 -3.26
N ARG A 78 -11.52 0.69 -1.98
CA ARG A 78 -11.89 1.76 -1.05
C ARG A 78 -11.31 3.11 -1.48
N VAL A 79 -10.06 3.12 -1.95
CA VAL A 79 -9.41 4.33 -2.48
C VAL A 79 -10.10 4.81 -3.77
N ALA A 80 -10.49 3.89 -4.64
CA ALA A 80 -11.25 4.21 -5.85
C ALA A 80 -12.62 4.82 -5.54
N GLY A 81 -13.36 4.24 -4.57
CA GLY A 81 -14.63 4.78 -4.10
C GLY A 81 -14.48 6.20 -3.55
N LEU A 82 -13.50 6.44 -2.70
CA LEU A 82 -13.19 7.78 -2.19
C LEU A 82 -12.85 8.76 -3.32
N SER A 83 -12.03 8.35 -4.28
CA SER A 83 -11.61 9.18 -5.42
C SER A 83 -12.81 9.63 -6.26
N SER A 84 -13.77 8.73 -6.46
CA SER A 84 -15.03 9.01 -7.15
C SER A 84 -15.91 9.98 -6.37
N ASP A 85 -16.16 9.71 -5.08
CA ASP A 85 -17.03 10.55 -4.23
C ASP A 85 -16.49 11.98 -4.10
N LEU A 86 -15.18 12.14 -3.95
CA LEU A 86 -14.53 13.45 -3.83
C LEU A 86 -14.18 14.08 -5.19
N LYS A 87 -14.58 13.46 -6.30
CA LYS A 87 -14.42 13.94 -7.67
C LYS A 87 -12.98 14.39 -7.96
N PHE A 88 -12.00 13.51 -7.70
CA PHE A 88 -10.60 13.81 -8.01
C PHE A 88 -10.43 14.01 -9.51
N LYS A 89 -9.58 14.97 -9.90
CA LYS A 89 -9.31 15.22 -11.32
C LYS A 89 -8.51 14.05 -11.91
N LYS A 90 -8.80 13.63 -13.15
CA LYS A 90 -8.17 12.48 -13.83
C LYS A 90 -6.66 12.43 -13.72
N ASN A 91 -5.99 13.58 -13.74
CA ASN A 91 -4.54 13.69 -13.64
C ASN A 91 -4.01 13.84 -12.19
N ASP A 92 -4.88 13.90 -11.16
CA ASP A 92 -4.39 13.91 -9.78
C ASP A 92 -3.66 12.59 -9.48
N ILE A 93 -2.55 12.68 -8.73
CA ILE A 93 -1.82 11.51 -8.26
C ILE A 93 -2.41 11.10 -6.93
N VAL A 94 -2.88 9.87 -6.85
CA VAL A 94 -3.39 9.25 -5.63
C VAL A 94 -2.33 8.28 -5.12
N VAL A 95 -1.85 8.52 -3.91
CA VAL A 95 -0.92 7.64 -3.19
C VAL A 95 -1.72 6.83 -2.20
N ASN A 96 -1.70 5.52 -2.34
CA ASN A 96 -2.32 4.56 -1.44
C ASN A 96 -1.25 3.99 -0.50
N ILE A 97 -1.30 4.35 0.79
CA ILE A 97 -0.41 3.82 1.82
C ILE A 97 -1.27 2.94 2.73
N GLN A 98 -0.96 1.65 2.81
CA GLN A 98 -1.73 0.75 3.66
C GLN A 98 -1.63 1.17 5.14
N GLY A 99 -2.76 1.09 5.87
CA GLY A 99 -2.83 1.54 7.26
C GLY A 99 -1.96 0.76 8.25
N ASP A 100 -1.35 -0.33 7.82
CA ASP A 100 -0.47 -1.19 8.59
C ASP A 100 1.02 -1.08 8.22
N GLU A 101 1.39 -0.21 7.26
CA GLU A 101 2.76 0.06 6.87
C GLU A 101 3.47 0.97 7.89
N TYR A 102 3.95 0.36 8.98
CA TYR A 102 4.68 1.09 10.02
C TYR A 102 6.04 1.54 9.52
N ASN A 103 6.39 2.80 9.81
CA ASN A 103 7.69 3.40 9.48
C ASN A 103 8.10 3.31 8.00
N PHE A 104 7.14 3.39 7.06
CA PHE A 104 7.41 3.36 5.62
C PHE A 104 8.41 4.46 5.17
N PRO A 105 9.25 4.20 4.14
CA PRO A 105 10.28 5.14 3.71
C PRO A 105 9.69 6.32 2.93
N LEU A 106 9.81 7.54 3.48
CA LEU A 106 9.28 8.77 2.85
C LEU A 106 9.92 9.03 1.48
N SER A 107 11.22 8.75 1.34
CA SER A 107 11.94 8.90 0.08
C SER A 107 11.39 8.00 -1.03
N ALA A 108 10.94 6.79 -0.68
CA ALA A 108 10.33 5.87 -1.63
C ALA A 108 8.97 6.38 -2.12
N VAL A 109 8.15 6.94 -1.22
CA VAL A 109 6.87 7.57 -1.59
C VAL A 109 7.11 8.73 -2.55
N ASN A 110 8.10 9.59 -2.27
CA ASN A 110 8.43 10.68 -3.18
C ASN A 110 8.90 10.18 -4.56
N LYS A 111 9.62 9.05 -4.63
CA LYS A 111 10.04 8.46 -5.91
C LYS A 111 8.86 7.99 -6.74
N ILE A 112 7.88 7.27 -6.17
CA ILE A 112 6.69 6.81 -6.93
C ILE A 112 5.79 7.98 -7.36
N ILE A 113 5.70 9.05 -6.57
CA ILE A 113 5.00 10.28 -6.97
C ILE A 113 5.69 10.91 -8.18
N ASN A 114 7.02 11.03 -8.16
CA ASN A 114 7.79 11.62 -9.26
C ASN A 114 7.73 10.73 -10.52
N ASP A 115 7.76 9.42 -10.38
CA ASP A 115 7.58 8.48 -11.47
C ASP A 115 6.29 8.77 -12.24
N LEU A 116 5.16 8.94 -11.54
CA LEU A 116 3.88 9.28 -12.16
C LEU A 116 3.78 10.71 -12.69
N ARG A 117 4.52 11.65 -12.10
CA ARG A 117 4.59 13.03 -12.61
C ARG A 117 5.25 13.09 -13.98
N LEU A 118 6.29 12.31 -14.17
CA LEU A 118 7.06 12.25 -15.41
C LEU A 118 6.42 11.33 -16.45
N SER A 119 5.66 10.33 -16.01
CA SER A 119 5.03 9.36 -16.91
C SER A 119 3.78 9.92 -17.57
N LYS A 120 3.74 9.81 -18.90
CA LYS A 120 2.52 10.00 -19.70
C LYS A 120 1.72 8.69 -19.87
N LYS A 121 2.29 7.56 -19.44
CA LYS A 121 1.71 6.22 -19.61
C LYS A 121 0.64 5.93 -18.56
N ARG A 122 -0.24 4.99 -18.87
CA ARG A 122 -1.22 4.39 -17.95
C ARG A 122 -0.51 3.31 -17.14
N ILE A 123 0.02 3.68 -15.98
CA ILE A 123 0.81 2.79 -15.10
C ILE A 123 0.38 2.93 -13.64
N VAL A 124 0.63 1.88 -12.87
CA VAL A 124 0.73 1.92 -11.40
C VAL A 124 2.22 2.05 -11.05
N SER A 125 2.57 2.86 -10.07
CA SER A 125 3.92 2.88 -9.51
C SER A 125 3.91 2.33 -8.09
N THR A 126 4.85 1.44 -7.77
CA THR A 126 4.99 0.83 -6.45
C THR A 126 6.44 0.73 -6.03
N VAL A 127 6.69 0.26 -4.81
CA VAL A 127 8.04 0.17 -4.22
C VAL A 127 8.44 -1.27 -4.00
N ILE A 128 9.67 -1.60 -4.33
CA ILE A 128 10.29 -2.88 -4.02
C ILE A 128 11.67 -2.68 -3.41
N TYR A 129 12.11 -3.62 -2.60
CA TYR A 129 13.48 -3.65 -2.09
C TYR A 129 14.11 -5.02 -2.28
N THR A 130 15.45 -5.05 -2.24
CA THR A 130 16.25 -6.26 -2.44
C THR A 130 16.62 -6.87 -1.10
N THR A 131 16.50 -8.19 -0.94
CA THR A 131 16.95 -8.91 0.26
C THR A 131 17.58 -10.26 -0.08
N HIS A 132 18.53 -10.68 0.76
CA HIS A 132 19.07 -12.04 0.82
C HIS A 132 18.64 -12.77 2.11
N ASP A 133 17.89 -12.09 3.00
CA ASP A 133 17.47 -12.67 4.27
C ASP A 133 16.43 -13.77 4.04
N LYS A 134 16.85 -15.01 4.31
CA LYS A 134 16.02 -16.21 4.16
C LYS A 134 14.75 -16.16 5.03
N LYS A 135 14.78 -15.47 6.18
CA LYS A 135 13.59 -15.30 7.04
C LYS A 135 12.53 -14.47 6.34
N ILE A 136 12.93 -13.38 5.68
CA ILE A 136 12.03 -12.52 4.91
C ILE A 136 11.54 -13.25 3.66
N ILE A 137 12.45 -13.88 2.91
CA ILE A 137 12.15 -14.56 1.65
C ILE A 137 11.15 -15.70 1.87
N ASN A 138 11.30 -16.50 2.92
CA ASN A 138 10.43 -17.63 3.24
C ASN A 138 9.14 -17.23 3.97
N ASN A 139 9.00 -15.97 4.38
CA ASN A 139 7.79 -15.50 5.04
C ASN A 139 6.67 -15.29 4.00
N LYS A 140 5.52 -15.94 4.18
CA LYS A 140 4.32 -15.79 3.32
C LYS A 140 3.69 -14.39 3.39
N ASP A 141 3.93 -13.63 4.46
CA ASP A 141 3.46 -12.26 4.58
C ASP A 141 4.35 -11.26 3.82
N SER A 142 5.58 -11.62 3.50
CA SER A 142 6.48 -10.88 2.62
C SER A 142 6.18 -11.24 1.16
N VAL A 143 5.61 -10.31 0.41
CA VAL A 143 5.24 -10.53 -0.99
C VAL A 143 6.46 -10.41 -1.88
N LYS A 144 6.80 -11.50 -2.61
CA LYS A 144 7.87 -11.52 -3.61
C LYS A 144 7.37 -11.01 -4.94
N VAL A 145 8.24 -10.42 -5.73
CA VAL A 145 7.92 -9.94 -7.06
C VAL A 145 9.05 -10.24 -8.05
N VAL A 146 8.70 -10.63 -9.26
CA VAL A 146 9.62 -10.72 -10.39
C VAL A 146 9.30 -9.60 -11.37
N THR A 147 10.34 -9.00 -11.97
CA THR A 147 10.20 -7.85 -12.88
C THR A 147 10.82 -8.11 -14.22
N ASP A 148 10.32 -7.43 -15.26
CA ASP A 148 10.98 -7.36 -16.55
C ASP A 148 12.23 -6.44 -16.53
N LYS A 149 12.91 -6.31 -17.66
CA LYS A 149 14.07 -5.42 -17.84
C LYS A 149 13.77 -3.93 -17.61
N ASN A 150 12.51 -3.54 -17.73
CA ASN A 150 12.04 -2.16 -17.53
C ASN A 150 11.52 -1.94 -16.12
N ASN A 151 11.72 -2.88 -15.21
CA ASN A 151 11.19 -2.90 -13.83
C ASN A 151 9.66 -2.93 -13.74
N ASN A 152 8.93 -3.39 -14.76
CA ASN A 152 7.51 -3.68 -14.60
C ASN A 152 7.36 -5.05 -13.95
N ALA A 153 6.43 -5.16 -12.99
CA ALA A 153 6.14 -6.44 -12.38
C ALA A 153 5.55 -7.43 -13.39
N LEU A 154 6.13 -8.64 -13.43
CA LEU A 154 5.61 -9.76 -14.17
C LEU A 154 4.61 -10.56 -13.32
N TYR A 155 4.92 -10.73 -12.04
CA TYR A 155 4.07 -11.42 -11.08
C TYR A 155 4.42 -11.04 -9.64
N PHE A 156 3.41 -11.12 -8.74
CA PHE A 156 3.56 -11.00 -7.29
C PHE A 156 3.11 -12.30 -6.65
N SER A 157 3.86 -12.81 -5.67
CA SER A 157 3.49 -14.04 -4.98
C SER A 157 3.85 -14.04 -3.50
N ARG A 158 3.02 -14.72 -2.71
CA ARG A 158 3.34 -15.09 -1.33
C ARG A 158 4.30 -16.28 -1.28
N SER A 159 4.31 -17.11 -2.31
CA SER A 159 5.28 -18.19 -2.49
C SER A 159 6.65 -17.67 -2.89
N LEU A 160 7.66 -18.53 -2.82
CA LEU A 160 9.00 -18.20 -3.24
C LEU A 160 9.06 -18.09 -4.78
N ILE A 161 9.35 -16.91 -5.27
CA ILE A 161 9.65 -16.61 -6.68
C ILE A 161 10.87 -15.69 -6.78
N PRO A 162 11.80 -15.90 -7.77
CA PRO A 162 11.91 -17.09 -8.62
C PRO A 162 12.33 -18.34 -7.81
N TYR A 163 11.98 -19.52 -8.31
CA TYR A 163 12.39 -20.77 -7.69
C TYR A 163 13.92 -20.91 -7.68
N ASN A 164 14.49 -21.31 -6.53
CA ASN A 164 15.90 -21.61 -6.33
C ASN A 164 16.87 -20.53 -6.86
N SER A 165 16.53 -19.25 -6.70
CA SER A 165 17.39 -18.14 -7.14
C SER A 165 18.64 -18.02 -6.28
N ALA A 166 19.82 -17.97 -6.93
CA ALA A 166 21.09 -17.60 -6.31
C ALA A 166 21.20 -16.07 -6.08
N HIS A 167 20.34 -15.28 -6.72
CA HIS A 167 20.30 -13.84 -6.61
C HIS A 167 19.38 -13.38 -5.49
N ALA A 168 19.52 -12.12 -5.09
CA ALA A 168 18.60 -11.48 -4.17
C ALA A 168 17.16 -11.47 -4.68
N HIS A 169 16.22 -11.58 -3.77
CA HIS A 169 14.80 -11.47 -4.09
C HIS A 169 14.31 -10.03 -3.93
N PHE A 170 13.35 -9.66 -4.76
CA PHE A 170 12.60 -8.42 -4.59
C PHE A 170 11.40 -8.64 -3.71
N ILE A 171 11.27 -7.82 -2.68
CA ILE A 171 10.11 -7.80 -1.77
C ILE A 171 9.33 -6.52 -2.02
N HIS A 172 8.04 -6.66 -2.14
CA HIS A 172 7.09 -5.59 -2.38
C HIS A 172 6.70 -4.88 -1.07
N LEU A 173 6.62 -3.55 -1.11
CA LEU A 173 5.99 -2.73 -0.06
C LEU A 173 4.58 -2.34 -0.49
N GLY A 174 3.62 -2.43 0.43
CA GLY A 174 2.21 -2.13 0.20
C GLY A 174 1.90 -0.64 -0.01
N ILE A 175 2.70 0.02 -0.84
CA ILE A 175 2.57 1.45 -1.17
C ILE A 175 2.46 1.60 -2.67
N TYR A 176 1.41 2.29 -3.11
CA TYR A 176 1.13 2.48 -4.53
C TYR A 176 0.88 3.94 -4.86
N ALA A 177 1.13 4.29 -6.10
CA ALA A 177 0.65 5.55 -6.67
C ALA A 177 -0.03 5.28 -8.02
N TYR A 178 -1.10 6.02 -8.29
CA TYR A 178 -1.89 5.95 -9.53
C TYR A 178 -2.27 7.35 -9.98
N LYS A 179 -2.60 7.52 -11.26
CA LYS A 179 -3.46 8.65 -11.66
C LYS A 179 -4.91 8.33 -11.29
N ALA A 180 -5.68 9.32 -10.86
CA ALA A 180 -7.07 9.13 -10.45
C ALA A 180 -7.92 8.50 -11.56
N SER A 181 -7.61 8.78 -12.84
CA SER A 181 -8.26 8.13 -14.01
C SER A 181 -8.14 6.60 -13.98
N LEU A 182 -7.00 6.06 -13.52
CA LEU A 182 -6.81 4.60 -13.42
C LEU A 182 -7.66 4.00 -12.30
N LEU A 183 -7.89 4.75 -11.22
CA LEU A 183 -8.77 4.30 -10.14
C LEU A 183 -10.25 4.29 -10.54
N GLU A 184 -10.67 5.23 -11.40
CA GLU A 184 -12.03 5.21 -11.99
C GLU A 184 -12.27 3.91 -12.78
N GLU A 185 -11.25 3.41 -13.47
CA GLU A 185 -11.30 2.18 -14.25
C GLU A 185 -11.18 0.91 -13.39
N TYR A 186 -10.64 1.00 -12.17
CA TYR A 186 -10.28 -0.18 -11.36
C TYR A 186 -11.46 -1.14 -11.12
N SER A 187 -12.66 -0.62 -10.89
CA SER A 187 -13.85 -1.43 -10.68
C SER A 187 -14.33 -2.20 -11.92
N SER A 188 -13.94 -1.75 -13.12
CA SER A 188 -14.24 -2.42 -14.40
C SER A 188 -13.15 -3.41 -14.83
N LEU A 189 -11.98 -3.41 -14.19
CA LEU A 189 -10.94 -4.38 -14.46
C LEU A 189 -11.38 -5.77 -14.02
N VAL A 190 -11.16 -6.76 -14.89
CA VAL A 190 -11.50 -8.15 -14.62
C VAL A 190 -10.68 -8.66 -13.43
N LYS A 191 -11.35 -9.17 -12.41
CA LYS A 191 -10.70 -9.84 -11.28
C LYS A 191 -10.20 -11.23 -11.73
N SER A 192 -8.94 -11.53 -11.47
CA SER A 192 -8.36 -12.82 -11.83
C SER A 192 -8.40 -13.82 -10.67
N GLU A 193 -8.36 -15.12 -11.00
CA GLU A 193 -8.16 -16.19 -10.02
C GLU A 193 -6.83 -16.04 -9.25
N PHE A 194 -5.81 -15.44 -9.86
CA PHE A 194 -4.51 -15.18 -9.22
C PHE A 194 -4.65 -14.16 -8.08
N GLU A 195 -5.48 -13.12 -8.25
CA GLU A 195 -5.78 -12.15 -7.20
C GLU A 195 -6.41 -12.83 -5.98
N ASP A 196 -7.31 -13.78 -6.20
CA ASP A 196 -7.98 -14.52 -5.13
C ASP A 196 -7.02 -15.52 -4.46
N SER A 197 -6.29 -16.30 -5.25
CA SER A 197 -5.37 -17.33 -4.76
C SER A 197 -4.24 -16.75 -3.92
N GLU A 198 -3.62 -15.68 -4.39
CA GLU A 198 -2.54 -14.98 -3.69
C GLU A 198 -3.07 -13.99 -2.64
N SER A 199 -4.36 -13.62 -2.69
CA SER A 199 -4.94 -12.51 -1.92
C SER A 199 -4.13 -11.22 -2.09
N LEU A 200 -3.83 -10.86 -3.35
CA LEU A 200 -3.00 -9.73 -3.76
C LEU A 200 -3.72 -8.89 -4.81
N GLU A 201 -4.29 -7.76 -4.39
CA GLU A 201 -5.13 -6.87 -5.22
C GLU A 201 -4.39 -6.27 -6.44
N GLN A 202 -3.07 -6.10 -6.37
CA GLN A 202 -2.26 -5.57 -7.46
C GLN A 202 -2.13 -6.52 -8.65
N LEU A 203 -2.40 -7.81 -8.49
CA LEU A 203 -2.45 -8.77 -9.59
C LEU A 203 -3.57 -8.46 -10.58
N ARG A 204 -4.64 -7.76 -10.16
CA ARG A 204 -5.67 -7.28 -11.06
C ARG A 204 -5.11 -6.35 -12.14
N PHE A 205 -4.18 -5.46 -11.78
CA PHE A 205 -3.51 -4.60 -12.75
C PHE A 205 -2.68 -5.41 -13.75
N VAL A 206 -1.83 -6.32 -13.26
CA VAL A 206 -0.98 -7.18 -14.10
C VAL A 206 -1.83 -8.01 -15.06
N TYR A 207 -2.89 -8.64 -14.58
CA TYR A 207 -3.80 -9.46 -15.37
C TYR A 207 -4.49 -8.67 -16.50
N ASN A 208 -4.82 -7.40 -16.26
CA ASN A 208 -5.45 -6.53 -17.25
C ASN A 208 -4.44 -5.71 -18.07
N ASN A 209 -3.18 -6.16 -18.16
CA ASN A 209 -2.12 -5.48 -18.92
C ASN A 209 -1.89 -4.02 -18.55
N VAL A 210 -2.14 -3.66 -17.28
CA VAL A 210 -1.74 -2.37 -16.71
C VAL A 210 -0.37 -2.52 -16.10
N PRO A 211 0.69 -1.90 -16.64
CA PRO A 211 2.02 -2.05 -16.09
C PRO A 211 2.09 -1.56 -14.64
N VAL A 212 2.69 -2.39 -13.78
CA VAL A 212 3.00 -2.03 -12.39
C VAL A 212 4.50 -1.78 -12.31
N HIS A 213 4.90 -0.51 -12.40
CA HIS A 213 6.30 -0.10 -12.38
C HIS A 213 6.86 -0.13 -10.97
N CYS A 214 7.92 -0.88 -10.74
CA CYS A 214 8.53 -1.15 -9.46
C CYS A 214 9.75 -0.26 -9.22
N ILE A 215 9.64 0.71 -8.33
CA ILE A 215 10.77 1.56 -7.92
C ILE A 215 11.61 0.82 -6.89
N LYS A 216 12.88 0.55 -7.26
CA LYS A 216 13.82 -0.13 -6.38
C LYS A 216 14.40 0.80 -5.32
N ILE A 217 14.40 0.35 -4.07
CA ILE A 217 15.14 0.97 -2.96
C ILE A 217 16.13 -0.02 -2.36
N LYS A 218 17.19 0.49 -1.71
CA LYS A 218 18.25 -0.39 -1.17
C LYS A 218 17.76 -1.18 0.05
N SER A 219 17.48 -0.48 1.12
CA SER A 219 17.03 -1.06 2.38
C SER A 219 16.09 -0.07 3.09
N HIS A 220 15.32 -0.56 4.02
CA HIS A 220 14.43 0.25 4.84
C HIS A 220 14.13 -0.46 6.17
N ASN A 221 13.65 0.32 7.14
CA ASN A 221 13.18 -0.17 8.44
C ASN A 221 11.64 -0.16 8.53
N SER A 222 10.98 -0.29 7.37
CA SER A 222 9.52 -0.42 7.33
C SER A 222 9.11 -1.84 7.72
N ILE A 223 8.04 -1.94 8.48
CA ILE A 223 7.44 -3.22 8.87
C ILE A 223 5.95 -3.14 8.61
N SER A 224 5.44 -4.02 7.75
CA SER A 224 4.01 -4.25 7.62
C SER A 224 3.54 -5.10 8.80
N ILE A 225 2.74 -4.52 9.69
CA ILE A 225 2.28 -5.23 10.90
C ILE A 225 1.10 -6.14 10.53
N ASN A 226 1.35 -7.44 10.44
CA ASN A 226 0.37 -8.46 10.07
C ASN A 226 0.10 -9.45 11.20
N SER A 227 0.96 -9.52 12.21
CA SER A 227 0.90 -10.45 13.32
C SER A 227 1.25 -9.79 14.67
N VAL A 228 0.97 -10.51 15.76
CA VAL A 228 1.41 -10.10 17.11
C VAL A 228 2.93 -10.06 17.21
N ASN A 229 3.63 -10.92 16.45
CA ASN A 229 5.11 -10.93 16.47
C ASN A 229 5.68 -9.67 15.83
N ASP A 230 5.11 -9.20 14.69
CA ASP A 230 5.52 -7.92 14.08
C ASP A 230 5.35 -6.76 15.06
N LEU A 231 4.21 -6.76 15.79
CA LEU A 231 3.96 -5.74 16.81
C LEU A 231 5.00 -5.77 17.95
N LYS A 232 5.43 -6.96 18.37
CA LYS A 232 6.49 -7.11 19.40
C LYS A 232 7.83 -6.58 18.90
N LEU A 233 8.22 -6.89 17.66
CA LEU A 233 9.46 -6.39 17.04
C LEU A 233 9.48 -4.86 17.03
N VAL A 234 8.41 -4.24 16.56
CA VAL A 234 8.30 -2.77 16.50
C VAL A 234 8.36 -2.14 17.90
N LYS A 235 7.75 -2.76 18.94
CA LYS A 235 7.81 -2.27 20.32
C LYS A 235 9.22 -2.41 20.92
N ALA A 236 9.98 -3.40 20.49
CA ALA A 236 11.37 -3.59 20.90
C ALA A 236 12.38 -2.64 20.23
N GLY A 237 11.90 -1.82 19.28
CA GLY A 237 12.76 -0.88 18.56
C GLY A 237 13.59 -1.50 17.43
N ILE A 238 13.22 -2.69 17.00
CA ILE A 238 13.87 -3.44 15.91
C ILE A 238 13.18 -3.12 14.58
#